data_fe97df91b5faf98f7ab523e4f0c306fc
#
_entry.id   fe97df91b5faf98f7ab523e4f0c306fc
#
_cell.length_a   1.000
_cell.length_b   1.000
_cell.length_c   1.000
_cell.angle_alpha   90.00
_cell.angle_beta   90.00
_cell.angle_gamma   90.00
#
_symmetry.space_group_name_H-M   'P 1'
#
loop_
_entity.id
_entity.type
_entity.pdbx_description
1 polymer ?
#
loop_
_entity_poly.entity_id
_entity_poly.type
_entity_poly.pdbx_seq_one_letter_code
_entity_poly.pdbx_strand_id
1 'polypeptide(L)'
;MKKNILYIATVCMALGLSACSTDPDDAVEKHVYTENEAPYLRTDASANISTTAEFRKGHVSPKTINLKDYAETIQTKLGMTVDDMIAGLETGKIVFYNINTSRGIWDKTAPTKGTTGWYYNKSGQIVSKDSDAAGYVEIDKTTKSLVIGVPETSSAGVSFSATVGFAINNGQNYDNYVRFSIPISVTDPGLIMPVFKIPAGDYSVFEIKFADYSSAIEKCLGMTASEFNKTVQDSSGDIAMYLVDDAGNWDTTSKYTANGIGYWLDGLLKVTTWGTKGFSYFVETHDGSVGVGRAPGVASGTQTKFHFVYASKTDKSKFVEFVCNATLE
;
A
#
# COMPACT_ATOMS: atom_id res chain seq x y z
N MET A 1 -32.62 -9.14 -69.10
CA MET A 1 -32.20 -8.59 -67.77
C MET A 1 -33.16 -8.89 -66.62
N LYS A 2 -34.45 -9.02 -66.80
CA LYS A 2 -35.43 -9.23 -65.67
C LYS A 2 -35.38 -10.66 -65.06
N LYS A 3 -34.91 -11.70 -65.77
CA LYS A 3 -34.88 -13.06 -65.25
C LYS A 3 -33.67 -13.32 -64.29
N ASN A 4 -32.56 -12.62 -64.48
CA ASN A 4 -31.36 -12.82 -63.66
C ASN A 4 -31.47 -12.12 -62.26
N ILE A 5 -32.28 -11.08 -62.13
CA ILE A 5 -32.55 -10.39 -60.90
C ILE A 5 -33.38 -11.25 -59.95
N LEU A 6 -34.31 -12.04 -60.53
CA LEU A 6 -35.15 -12.93 -59.70
C LEU A 6 -34.35 -14.08 -59.10
N TYR A 7 -33.35 -14.63 -59.85
CA TYR A 7 -32.48 -15.70 -59.33
C TYR A 7 -31.54 -15.19 -58.22
N ILE A 8 -31.04 -13.98 -58.35
CA ILE A 8 -30.17 -13.40 -57.30
C ILE A 8 -31.00 -13.11 -56.01
N ALA A 9 -32.22 -12.64 -56.13
CA ALA A 9 -33.07 -12.43 -55.00
C ALA A 9 -33.48 -13.72 -54.28
N THR A 10 -33.68 -14.82 -55.02
CA THR A 10 -34.00 -16.13 -54.45
C THR A 10 -32.81 -16.79 -53.75
N VAL A 11 -31.59 -16.63 -54.32
CA VAL A 11 -30.36 -17.10 -53.67
C VAL A 11 -30.03 -16.35 -52.40
N CYS A 12 -30.24 -15.02 -52.39
CA CYS A 12 -30.05 -14.21 -51.17
C CYS A 12 -31.05 -14.55 -50.06
N MET A 13 -32.30 -14.85 -50.41
CA MET A 13 -33.28 -15.28 -49.41
C MET A 13 -33.01 -16.70 -48.88
N ALA A 14 -32.46 -17.61 -49.71
CA ALA A 14 -32.08 -18.94 -49.25
C ALA A 14 -30.84 -18.96 -48.32
N LEU A 15 -29.92 -17.98 -48.48
CA LEU A 15 -28.77 -17.83 -47.59
C LEU A 15 -29.10 -17.07 -46.29
N GLY A 16 -30.17 -16.29 -46.28
CA GLY A 16 -30.64 -15.53 -45.09
C GLY A 16 -31.45 -16.35 -44.10
N LEU A 17 -31.97 -17.52 -44.50
CA LEU A 17 -32.83 -18.34 -43.65
C LEU A 17 -32.05 -19.46 -42.91
N SER A 18 -30.79 -19.68 -43.19
CA SER A 18 -29.97 -20.64 -42.48
C SER A 18 -29.17 -20.07 -41.31
N ALA A 19 -29.35 -18.76 -40.99
CA ALA A 19 -28.60 -18.08 -39.91
C ALA A 19 -29.46 -17.74 -38.68
N CYS A 20 -30.72 -18.13 -38.64
CA CYS A 20 -31.52 -18.05 -37.44
C CYS A 20 -31.91 -19.49 -37.04
N SER A 21 -31.21 -20.07 -36.09
CA SER A 21 -31.76 -21.12 -35.25
C SER A 21 -33.05 -20.53 -34.63
N THR A 22 -34.20 -21.15 -34.98
CA THR A 22 -35.50 -20.74 -34.41
C THR A 22 -35.84 -21.54 -33.17
N ASP A 23 -34.83 -22.21 -32.58
CA ASP A 23 -35.02 -22.92 -31.34
C ASP A 23 -34.84 -21.90 -30.18
N PRO A 24 -35.90 -21.59 -29.41
CA PRO A 24 -35.78 -20.71 -28.25
C PRO A 24 -34.81 -21.27 -27.19
N ASP A 25 -34.54 -22.57 -27.19
CA ASP A 25 -33.62 -23.20 -26.25
C ASP A 25 -32.14 -22.89 -26.57
N ASP A 26 -31.81 -22.69 -27.86
CA ASP A 26 -30.44 -22.28 -28.27
C ASP A 26 -30.07 -20.86 -27.78
N ALA A 27 -31.10 -20.03 -27.56
CA ALA A 27 -30.87 -18.68 -27.01
C ALA A 27 -30.65 -18.67 -25.49
N VAL A 28 -30.84 -19.81 -24.83
CA VAL A 28 -30.73 -19.99 -23.37
C VAL A 28 -29.54 -20.83 -22.97
N GLU A 29 -28.83 -21.44 -23.94
CA GLU A 29 -27.60 -22.18 -23.62
C GLU A 29 -26.57 -21.25 -22.98
N LYS A 30 -26.29 -21.52 -21.74
CA LYS A 30 -25.28 -20.80 -20.99
C LYS A 30 -23.93 -21.02 -21.65
N HIS A 31 -23.27 -19.95 -22.06
CA HIS A 31 -21.93 -20.06 -22.64
C HIS A 31 -20.98 -20.80 -21.71
N VAL A 32 -20.37 -21.86 -22.22
CA VAL A 32 -19.40 -22.68 -21.51
C VAL A 32 -18.00 -22.16 -21.83
N TYR A 33 -17.40 -21.46 -20.86
CA TYR A 33 -16.07 -20.90 -21.03
C TYR A 33 -15.01 -21.99 -21.07
N THR A 34 -14.15 -21.95 -22.07
CA THR A 34 -13.00 -22.85 -22.19
C THR A 34 -11.85 -22.39 -21.29
N GLU A 35 -10.84 -23.24 -21.12
CA GLU A 35 -9.63 -22.86 -20.35
C GLU A 35 -8.91 -21.62 -20.87
N ASN A 36 -9.03 -21.34 -22.16
CA ASN A 36 -8.38 -20.23 -22.83
C ASN A 36 -9.19 -18.92 -22.76
N GLU A 37 -10.44 -19.00 -22.33
CA GLU A 37 -11.28 -17.82 -22.20
C GLU A 37 -11.05 -17.11 -20.88
N ALA A 38 -10.81 -15.81 -20.97
CA ALA A 38 -10.48 -15.00 -19.83
C ALA A 38 -11.70 -14.83 -18.90
N PRO A 39 -11.62 -15.21 -17.64
CA PRO A 39 -12.72 -15.08 -16.70
C PRO A 39 -13.13 -13.64 -16.43
N TYR A 40 -12.26 -12.65 -16.70
CA TYR A 40 -12.59 -11.24 -16.53
C TYR A 40 -13.56 -10.69 -17.59
N LEU A 41 -13.74 -11.38 -18.70
CA LEU A 41 -14.75 -11.03 -19.71
C LEU A 41 -16.18 -11.29 -19.21
N ARG A 42 -16.33 -12.00 -18.11
CA ARG A 42 -17.63 -12.19 -17.46
C ARG A 42 -18.09 -10.86 -16.85
N THR A 43 -19.31 -10.48 -17.20
CA THR A 43 -19.88 -9.19 -16.84
C THR A 43 -20.49 -9.13 -15.45
N ASP A 44 -20.38 -10.19 -14.65
CA ASP A 44 -20.91 -10.21 -13.28
C ASP A 44 -20.06 -9.35 -12.33
N ALA A 45 -20.30 -8.05 -12.36
CA ALA A 45 -19.65 -7.10 -11.50
C ALA A 45 -19.90 -7.37 -10.00
N SER A 46 -21.01 -8.04 -9.67
CA SER A 46 -21.36 -8.33 -8.26
C SER A 46 -20.51 -9.46 -7.64
N ALA A 47 -19.74 -10.20 -8.45
CA ALA A 47 -18.74 -11.16 -7.98
C ALA A 47 -17.37 -10.53 -7.73
N ASN A 48 -17.17 -9.26 -8.09
CA ASN A 48 -15.91 -8.55 -7.95
C ASN A 48 -15.93 -7.66 -6.70
N ILE A 49 -14.99 -7.90 -5.81
CA ILE A 49 -14.77 -7.16 -4.58
C ILE A 49 -13.51 -6.33 -4.77
N SER A 50 -13.60 -5.03 -4.56
CA SER A 50 -12.46 -4.12 -4.59
C SER A 50 -12.10 -3.71 -3.17
N THR A 51 -10.81 -3.82 -2.84
CA THR A 51 -10.26 -3.39 -1.57
C THR A 51 -8.83 -2.89 -1.80
N THR A 52 -8.18 -2.31 -0.80
CA THR A 52 -6.82 -1.77 -0.92
C THR A 52 -5.95 -2.26 0.23
N ALA A 53 -4.65 -2.40 -0.03
CA ALA A 53 -3.65 -2.67 0.99
C ALA A 53 -2.51 -1.65 0.87
N GLU A 54 -2.55 -0.63 1.72
CA GLU A 54 -1.51 0.40 1.81
C GLU A 54 -0.60 0.08 2.99
N PHE A 55 0.70 0.04 2.73
CA PHE A 55 1.75 -0.21 3.72
C PHE A 55 2.59 1.05 3.89
N ARG A 56 3.11 1.24 5.10
CA ARG A 56 4.09 2.29 5.37
C ARG A 56 5.50 1.69 5.31
N LYS A 57 6.41 2.34 4.60
CA LYS A 57 7.83 1.96 4.58
C LYS A 57 8.38 1.77 5.99
N GLY A 58 9.07 0.66 6.23
CA GLY A 58 9.61 0.31 7.56
C GLY A 58 8.59 -0.21 8.58
N HIS A 59 7.28 -0.23 8.24
CA HIS A 59 6.19 -0.72 9.09
C HIS A 59 5.17 -1.46 8.24
N VAL A 60 5.55 -2.65 7.79
CA VAL A 60 4.80 -3.43 6.80
C VAL A 60 4.08 -4.64 7.39
N SER A 61 3.51 -4.49 8.58
CA SER A 61 2.69 -5.56 9.17
C SER A 61 1.62 -6.03 8.19
N PRO A 62 1.48 -7.35 8.00
CA PRO A 62 0.50 -7.89 7.08
C PRO A 62 -0.91 -7.41 7.36
N LYS A 63 -1.68 -7.16 6.30
CA LYS A 63 -3.09 -6.77 6.38
C LYS A 63 -3.97 -7.97 6.09
N THR A 64 -5.12 -8.03 6.71
CA THR A 64 -6.06 -9.13 6.55
C THR A 64 -7.39 -8.66 5.98
N ILE A 65 -7.95 -9.45 5.07
CA ILE A 65 -9.32 -9.33 4.59
C ILE A 65 -10.08 -10.53 5.14
N ASN A 66 -10.98 -10.31 6.07
CA ASN A 66 -11.79 -11.37 6.64
C ASN A 66 -12.84 -11.82 5.61
N LEU A 67 -12.78 -13.05 5.16
CA LEU A 67 -13.71 -13.59 4.15
C LEU A 67 -15.15 -13.67 4.66
N LYS A 68 -15.36 -13.69 5.97
CA LYS A 68 -16.70 -13.67 6.58
C LYS A 68 -17.44 -12.35 6.32
N ASP A 69 -16.71 -11.25 6.12
CA ASP A 69 -17.30 -9.95 5.79
C ASP A 69 -17.98 -9.97 4.41
N TYR A 70 -17.66 -10.98 3.60
CA TYR A 70 -18.19 -11.22 2.27
C TYR A 70 -19.04 -12.50 2.17
N ALA A 71 -19.50 -13.03 3.30
CA ALA A 71 -20.22 -14.30 3.38
C ALA A 71 -21.48 -14.33 2.48
N GLU A 72 -22.22 -13.23 2.41
CA GLU A 72 -23.40 -13.11 1.54
C GLU A 72 -23.03 -13.21 0.05
N THR A 73 -21.99 -12.51 -0.37
CA THR A 73 -21.49 -12.57 -1.74
C THR A 73 -20.99 -13.98 -2.08
N ILE A 74 -20.25 -14.62 -1.18
CA ILE A 74 -19.74 -15.98 -1.33
C ILE A 74 -20.92 -16.96 -1.44
N GLN A 75 -21.91 -16.86 -0.57
CA GLN A 75 -23.10 -17.71 -0.62
C GLN A 75 -23.88 -17.52 -1.93
N THR A 76 -24.08 -16.28 -2.36
CA THR A 76 -24.80 -15.98 -3.59
C THR A 76 -24.08 -16.47 -4.84
N LYS A 77 -22.76 -16.34 -4.90
CA LYS A 77 -21.97 -16.64 -6.10
C LYS A 77 -21.46 -18.08 -6.17
N LEU A 78 -21.11 -18.67 -5.03
CA LEU A 78 -20.58 -20.04 -4.95
C LEU A 78 -21.62 -21.04 -4.43
N GLY A 79 -22.75 -20.59 -3.87
CA GLY A 79 -23.76 -21.46 -3.30
C GLY A 79 -23.30 -22.19 -2.03
N MET A 80 -22.31 -21.66 -1.32
CA MET A 80 -21.73 -22.32 -0.14
C MET A 80 -21.31 -21.32 0.93
N THR A 81 -21.10 -21.82 2.14
CA THR A 81 -20.56 -20.99 3.24
C THR A 81 -19.07 -20.73 3.06
N VAL A 82 -18.53 -19.74 3.79
CA VAL A 82 -17.08 -19.48 3.83
C VAL A 82 -16.32 -20.72 4.30
N ASP A 83 -16.88 -21.45 5.28
CA ASP A 83 -16.27 -22.67 5.81
C ASP A 83 -16.18 -23.77 4.78
N ASP A 84 -17.25 -23.99 4.03
CA ASP A 84 -17.27 -24.97 2.92
C ASP A 84 -16.33 -24.57 1.79
N MET A 85 -16.23 -23.28 1.49
CA MET A 85 -15.31 -22.75 0.49
C MET A 85 -13.85 -23.02 0.89
N ILE A 86 -13.46 -22.74 2.14
CA ILE A 86 -12.11 -23.03 2.63
C ILE A 86 -11.83 -24.54 2.67
N ALA A 87 -12.77 -25.35 3.14
CA ALA A 87 -12.64 -26.80 3.11
C ALA A 87 -12.53 -27.35 1.67
N GLY A 88 -13.25 -26.71 0.73
CA GLY A 88 -13.22 -27.05 -0.69
C GLY A 88 -11.86 -26.89 -1.36
N LEU A 89 -10.98 -26.04 -0.84
CA LEU A 89 -9.60 -25.87 -1.31
C LEU A 89 -8.77 -27.14 -1.11
N GLU A 90 -8.94 -27.82 0.02
CA GLU A 90 -8.21 -29.07 0.34
C GLU A 90 -8.61 -30.22 -0.58
N THR A 91 -9.88 -30.28 -0.92
CA THR A 91 -10.42 -31.34 -1.78
C THR A 91 -10.25 -31.05 -3.28
N GLY A 92 -9.88 -29.82 -3.63
CA GLY A 92 -9.85 -29.34 -5.01
C GLY A 92 -11.23 -29.02 -5.60
N LYS A 93 -12.29 -29.05 -4.80
CA LYS A 93 -13.64 -28.61 -5.20
C LYS A 93 -13.68 -27.10 -5.46
N ILE A 94 -12.89 -26.36 -4.72
CA ILE A 94 -12.66 -24.92 -4.92
C ILE A 94 -11.23 -24.73 -5.38
N VAL A 95 -11.04 -23.84 -6.32
CA VAL A 95 -9.73 -23.37 -6.77
C VAL A 95 -9.50 -21.95 -6.27
N PHE A 96 -8.28 -21.69 -5.78
CA PHE A 96 -7.78 -20.34 -5.53
C PHE A 96 -6.83 -19.96 -6.65
N TYR A 97 -7.19 -18.96 -7.42
CA TYR A 97 -6.50 -18.58 -8.64
C TYR A 97 -6.07 -17.13 -8.63
N ASN A 98 -5.04 -16.84 -9.41
CA ASN A 98 -4.69 -15.48 -9.79
C ASN A 98 -5.21 -15.17 -11.21
N ILE A 99 -5.58 -13.91 -11.46
CA ILE A 99 -5.82 -13.41 -12.81
C ILE A 99 -4.58 -12.68 -13.28
N ASN A 100 -3.99 -13.17 -14.34
CA ASN A 100 -2.98 -12.44 -15.06
C ASN A 100 -3.66 -11.33 -15.88
N THR A 101 -3.65 -10.11 -15.36
CA THR A 101 -4.35 -8.96 -15.97
C THR A 101 -3.79 -8.57 -17.32
N SER A 102 -2.50 -8.80 -17.59
CA SER A 102 -1.88 -8.49 -18.88
C SER A 102 -2.27 -9.47 -19.98
N ARG A 103 -2.55 -10.74 -19.64
CA ARG A 103 -3.02 -11.78 -20.54
C ARG A 103 -4.52 -12.03 -20.45
N GLY A 104 -5.13 -11.54 -19.40
CA GLY A 104 -6.53 -11.68 -19.12
C GLY A 104 -7.02 -13.11 -18.88
N ILE A 105 -6.14 -14.00 -18.43
CA ILE A 105 -6.43 -15.42 -18.22
C ILE A 105 -6.21 -15.82 -16.77
N TRP A 106 -6.86 -16.93 -16.39
CA TRP A 106 -6.57 -17.63 -15.15
C TRP A 106 -5.14 -18.15 -15.18
N ASP A 107 -4.39 -17.93 -14.11
CA ASP A 107 -3.10 -18.55 -13.98
C ASP A 107 -3.25 -19.91 -13.27
N LYS A 108 -3.30 -20.96 -14.06
CA LYS A 108 -3.38 -22.34 -13.58
C LYS A 108 -2.02 -23.00 -13.37
N THR A 109 -0.93 -22.29 -13.65
CA THR A 109 0.43 -22.85 -13.50
C THR A 109 0.83 -23.01 -12.05
N ALA A 110 0.25 -22.19 -11.15
CA ALA A 110 0.43 -22.40 -9.73
C ALA A 110 -0.51 -23.50 -9.22
N PRO A 111 -0.04 -24.38 -8.32
CA PRO A 111 -0.86 -25.44 -7.78
C PRO A 111 -2.02 -24.84 -6.98
N THR A 112 -3.25 -25.19 -7.37
CA THR A 112 -4.46 -24.73 -6.69
C THR A 112 -4.81 -25.60 -5.48
N LYS A 113 -4.34 -26.85 -5.47
CA LYS A 113 -4.52 -27.76 -4.35
C LYS A 113 -3.37 -27.60 -3.37
N GLY A 114 -3.70 -27.27 -2.12
CA GLY A 114 -2.70 -26.98 -1.08
C GLY A 114 -1.95 -25.67 -1.25
N THR A 115 -2.21 -24.92 -2.31
CA THR A 115 -1.65 -23.57 -2.47
C THR A 115 -2.38 -22.61 -1.57
N THR A 116 -1.60 -21.88 -0.78
CA THR A 116 -2.12 -20.90 0.15
C THR A 116 -1.88 -19.46 -0.31
N GLY A 117 -1.13 -19.24 -1.41
CA GLY A 117 -0.80 -17.87 -1.80
C GLY A 117 -0.25 -17.69 -3.21
N TRP A 118 -0.22 -16.42 -3.60
CA TRP A 118 0.32 -15.87 -4.83
C TRP A 118 1.32 -14.77 -4.48
N TYR A 119 2.45 -14.77 -5.18
CA TYR A 119 3.56 -13.83 -4.96
C TYR A 119 3.77 -13.01 -6.21
N TYR A 120 4.05 -11.73 -6.04
CA TYR A 120 4.09 -10.75 -7.12
C TYR A 120 5.41 -9.99 -7.13
N ASN A 121 5.96 -9.72 -8.31
CA ASN A 121 7.03 -8.76 -8.47
C ASN A 121 6.47 -7.31 -8.52
N LYS A 122 7.35 -6.31 -8.63
CA LYS A 122 6.98 -4.89 -8.69
C LYS A 122 6.09 -4.50 -9.89
N SER A 123 6.03 -5.36 -10.90
CA SER A 123 5.16 -5.17 -12.08
C SER A 123 3.82 -5.91 -11.95
N GLY A 124 3.53 -6.52 -10.80
CA GLY A 124 2.31 -7.29 -10.57
C GLY A 124 2.27 -8.65 -11.27
N GLN A 125 3.42 -9.14 -11.74
CA GLN A 125 3.53 -10.47 -12.34
C GLN A 125 3.82 -11.50 -11.26
N ILE A 126 3.28 -12.72 -11.44
CA ILE A 126 3.50 -13.83 -10.52
C ILE A 126 4.96 -14.26 -10.55
N VAL A 127 5.49 -14.51 -9.36
CA VAL A 127 6.83 -15.07 -9.12
C VAL A 127 6.75 -16.17 -8.07
N SER A 128 7.83 -16.93 -7.90
CA SER A 128 7.91 -17.93 -6.83
C SER A 128 8.07 -17.26 -5.45
N LYS A 129 7.67 -17.97 -4.40
CA LYS A 129 7.75 -17.48 -3.01
C LYS A 129 9.16 -17.05 -2.61
N ASP A 130 10.17 -17.78 -3.09
CA ASP A 130 11.57 -17.58 -2.70
C ASP A 130 12.34 -16.65 -3.66
N SER A 131 11.63 -16.00 -4.60
CA SER A 131 12.19 -15.00 -5.48
C SER A 131 12.03 -13.59 -4.91
N ASP A 132 12.51 -12.56 -5.62
CA ASP A 132 12.36 -11.13 -5.27
C ASP A 132 10.90 -10.66 -5.35
N ALA A 133 10.02 -11.28 -4.55
CA ALA A 133 8.64 -10.90 -4.46
C ALA A 133 8.51 -9.50 -3.84
N ALA A 134 7.78 -8.62 -4.51
CA ALA A 134 7.44 -7.30 -3.98
C ALA A 134 6.25 -7.34 -3.02
N GLY A 135 5.49 -8.44 -3.03
CA GLY A 135 4.40 -8.70 -2.11
C GLY A 135 3.66 -9.97 -2.42
N TYR A 136 2.68 -10.27 -1.59
CA TYR A 136 1.92 -11.52 -1.66
C TYR A 136 0.47 -11.37 -1.20
N VAL A 137 -0.35 -12.34 -1.61
CA VAL A 137 -1.70 -12.58 -1.09
C VAL A 137 -1.79 -14.06 -0.74
N GLU A 138 -1.88 -14.39 0.53
CA GLU A 138 -2.00 -15.75 1.06
C GLU A 138 -3.38 -16.00 1.68
N ILE A 139 -3.76 -17.26 1.82
CA ILE A 139 -4.95 -17.66 2.57
C ILE A 139 -4.52 -18.17 3.94
N ASP A 140 -5.02 -17.54 4.99
CA ASP A 140 -5.04 -18.13 6.32
C ASP A 140 -6.35 -18.90 6.51
N LYS A 141 -6.24 -20.22 6.46
CA LYS A 141 -7.40 -21.13 6.59
C LYS A 141 -7.96 -21.16 8.00
N THR A 142 -7.14 -20.84 9.01
CA THR A 142 -7.55 -20.84 10.43
C THR A 142 -8.44 -19.63 10.71
N THR A 143 -7.99 -18.44 10.30
CA THR A 143 -8.75 -17.19 10.47
C THR A 143 -9.74 -16.95 9.35
N LYS A 144 -9.70 -17.76 8.27
CA LYS A 144 -10.52 -17.62 7.06
C LYS A 144 -10.38 -16.24 6.44
N SER A 145 -9.13 -15.84 6.23
CA SER A 145 -8.78 -14.52 5.75
C SER A 145 -7.81 -14.59 4.57
N LEU A 146 -7.86 -13.58 3.69
CA LEU A 146 -6.73 -13.27 2.83
C LEU A 146 -5.74 -12.44 3.63
N VAL A 147 -4.49 -12.84 3.60
CA VAL A 147 -3.36 -12.13 4.23
C VAL A 147 -2.54 -11.50 3.13
N ILE A 148 -2.43 -10.17 3.17
CA ILE A 148 -1.69 -9.38 2.21
C ILE A 148 -0.43 -8.84 2.88
N GLY A 149 0.72 -9.00 2.26
CA GLY A 149 1.98 -8.50 2.81
C GLY A 149 2.94 -8.04 1.73
N VAL A 150 3.93 -7.27 2.18
CA VAL A 150 5.09 -6.83 1.42
C VAL A 150 6.35 -7.08 2.27
N PRO A 151 7.55 -7.24 1.68
CA PRO A 151 8.78 -7.38 2.45
C PRO A 151 9.07 -6.16 3.33
N GLU A 152 9.68 -6.35 4.49
CA GLU A 152 10.09 -5.25 5.37
C GLU A 152 11.05 -4.26 4.70
N THR A 153 11.84 -4.74 3.74
CA THR A 153 12.77 -3.93 2.94
C THR A 153 12.12 -3.16 1.80
N SER A 154 10.78 -3.21 1.68
CA SER A 154 10.07 -2.54 0.59
C SER A 154 10.27 -1.03 0.64
N SER A 155 10.60 -0.46 -0.51
CA SER A 155 10.78 0.98 -0.69
C SER A 155 9.45 1.69 -0.92
N ALA A 156 9.35 2.93 -0.45
CA ALA A 156 8.24 3.80 -0.84
C ALA A 156 8.17 3.95 -2.37
N GLY A 157 6.94 4.04 -2.90
CA GLY A 157 6.68 4.10 -4.34
C GLY A 157 6.46 2.73 -4.99
N VAL A 158 6.69 1.60 -4.30
CA VAL A 158 6.27 0.28 -4.79
C VAL A 158 4.74 0.26 -4.87
N SER A 159 4.21 -0.08 -6.05
CA SER A 159 2.77 -0.19 -6.27
C SER A 159 2.50 -1.22 -7.36
N PHE A 160 1.58 -2.14 -7.10
CA PHE A 160 1.08 -3.13 -8.04
C PHE A 160 -0.32 -3.57 -7.64
N SER A 161 -1.00 -4.33 -8.50
CA SER A 161 -2.32 -4.88 -8.20
C SER A 161 -2.27 -6.40 -8.19
N ALA A 162 -2.83 -7.01 -7.16
CA ALA A 162 -3.12 -8.44 -7.11
C ALA A 162 -4.61 -8.64 -7.41
N THR A 163 -4.92 -9.57 -8.31
CA THR A 163 -6.28 -10.00 -8.55
C THR A 163 -6.37 -11.50 -8.35
N VAL A 164 -7.02 -11.89 -7.26
CA VAL A 164 -7.17 -13.29 -6.85
C VAL A 164 -8.64 -13.67 -6.71
N GLY A 165 -8.95 -14.94 -6.77
CA GLY A 165 -10.33 -15.35 -6.60
C GLY A 165 -10.50 -16.81 -6.21
N PHE A 166 -11.72 -17.09 -5.79
CA PHE A 166 -12.19 -18.46 -5.51
C PHE A 166 -13.24 -18.82 -6.54
N ALA A 167 -13.15 -20.02 -7.08
CA ALA A 167 -14.14 -20.53 -8.01
C ALA A 167 -14.43 -22.01 -7.75
N ILE A 168 -15.64 -22.45 -8.11
CA ILE A 168 -15.99 -23.87 -8.13
C ILE A 168 -15.21 -24.54 -9.26
N ASN A 169 -14.48 -25.59 -8.92
CA ASN A 169 -13.75 -26.41 -9.89
C ASN A 169 -14.70 -27.43 -10.53
N ASN A 170 -15.27 -27.06 -11.66
CA ASN A 170 -16.15 -27.92 -12.46
C ASN A 170 -15.45 -28.44 -13.72
N GLY A 171 -14.12 -28.55 -13.68
CA GLY A 171 -13.29 -29.08 -14.77
C GLY A 171 -12.74 -28.00 -15.70
N GLN A 172 -13.58 -27.34 -16.46
CA GLN A 172 -13.14 -26.32 -17.44
C GLN A 172 -13.74 -24.95 -17.22
N ASN A 173 -14.90 -24.90 -16.58
CA ASN A 173 -15.66 -23.69 -16.38
C ASN A 173 -15.50 -23.19 -14.96
N TYR A 174 -15.34 -21.87 -14.81
CA TYR A 174 -15.31 -21.21 -13.53
C TYR A 174 -16.42 -20.16 -13.48
N ASP A 175 -17.64 -20.55 -13.83
CA ASP A 175 -18.81 -19.68 -13.90
C ASP A 175 -19.22 -19.13 -12.55
N ASN A 176 -19.01 -19.93 -11.50
CA ASN A 176 -19.30 -19.57 -10.13
C ASN A 176 -18.00 -19.18 -9.45
N TYR A 177 -17.83 -17.86 -9.21
CA TYR A 177 -16.60 -17.32 -8.64
C TYR A 177 -16.87 -16.08 -7.78
N VAL A 178 -15.92 -15.80 -6.90
CA VAL A 178 -15.77 -14.52 -6.18
C VAL A 178 -14.34 -14.04 -6.41
N ARG A 179 -14.16 -12.76 -6.72
CA ARG A 179 -12.87 -12.18 -7.11
C ARG A 179 -12.54 -10.96 -6.25
N PHE A 180 -11.30 -10.87 -5.82
CA PHE A 180 -10.76 -9.75 -5.06
C PHE A 180 -9.72 -9.01 -5.92
N SER A 181 -9.97 -7.73 -6.17
CA SER A 181 -9.01 -6.82 -6.78
C SER A 181 -8.38 -5.97 -5.68
N ILE A 182 -7.08 -6.10 -5.49
CA ILE A 182 -6.34 -5.57 -4.37
C ILE A 182 -5.17 -4.73 -4.87
N PRO A 183 -5.33 -3.41 -5.08
CA PRO A 183 -4.21 -2.50 -5.20
C PRO A 183 -3.36 -2.55 -3.94
N ILE A 184 -2.06 -2.79 -4.11
CA ILE A 184 -1.06 -2.88 -3.04
C ILE A 184 -0.06 -1.76 -3.26
N SER A 185 0.21 -0.96 -2.23
CA SER A 185 1.16 0.13 -2.32
C SER A 185 1.97 0.27 -1.04
N VAL A 186 3.22 0.75 -1.20
CA VAL A 186 4.09 1.14 -0.09
C VAL A 186 4.29 2.64 -0.17
N THR A 187 3.88 3.36 0.85
CA THR A 187 3.96 4.82 0.93
C THR A 187 4.81 5.25 2.12
N ASP A 188 5.26 6.48 2.10
CA ASP A 188 5.90 7.11 3.25
C ASP A 188 5.24 8.48 3.51
N PRO A 189 4.00 8.48 4.01
CA PRO A 189 3.22 9.70 4.19
C PRO A 189 3.78 10.63 5.28
N GLY A 190 4.65 10.12 6.13
CA GLY A 190 5.25 10.86 7.23
C GLY A 190 6.62 11.43 6.94
N LEU A 191 7.17 11.23 5.74
CA LEU A 191 8.46 11.83 5.35
C LEU A 191 8.26 13.28 4.89
N ILE A 192 8.82 14.20 5.65
CA ILE A 192 8.76 15.65 5.46
C ILE A 192 10.16 16.14 5.10
N MET A 193 10.32 16.74 3.91
CA MET A 193 11.62 17.12 3.35
C MET A 193 11.69 18.63 3.03
N PRO A 194 11.67 19.51 4.02
CA PRO A 194 11.75 20.94 3.78
C PRO A 194 13.16 21.35 3.32
N VAL A 195 13.19 22.31 2.39
CA VAL A 195 14.42 22.99 1.96
C VAL A 195 14.28 24.45 2.31
N PHE A 196 15.22 24.98 3.09
CA PHE A 196 15.11 26.35 3.60
C PHE A 196 16.47 26.98 3.86
N LYS A 197 16.41 28.27 4.18
CA LYS A 197 17.58 29.03 4.61
C LYS A 197 17.45 29.43 6.07
N ILE A 198 18.50 29.20 6.86
CA ILE A 198 18.60 29.75 8.22
C ILE A 198 19.13 31.16 8.10
N PRO A 199 18.41 32.15 8.60
CA PRO A 199 18.80 33.56 8.45
C PRO A 199 20.20 33.86 9.03
N ALA A 200 20.82 34.94 8.56
CA ALA A 200 22.07 35.43 9.13
C ALA A 200 21.85 35.92 10.56
N GLY A 201 22.89 35.81 11.38
CA GLY A 201 22.90 36.27 12.77
C GLY A 201 23.07 35.15 13.77
N ASP A 202 23.50 35.54 14.97
CA ASP A 202 23.71 34.61 16.07
C ASP A 202 22.37 34.10 16.60
N TYR A 203 22.29 32.78 16.80
CA TYR A 203 21.08 32.09 17.26
C TYR A 203 19.84 32.29 16.36
N SER A 204 20.07 32.60 15.08
CA SER A 204 18.99 32.69 14.12
C SER A 204 18.35 31.30 13.88
N VAL A 205 17.05 31.30 13.66
CA VAL A 205 16.25 30.09 13.53
C VAL A 205 15.33 30.18 12.33
N PHE A 206 15.08 29.04 11.68
CA PHE A 206 14.00 28.85 10.73
C PHE A 206 12.92 27.96 11.38
N GLU A 207 11.66 28.42 11.30
CA GLU A 207 10.53 27.72 11.91
C GLU A 207 9.79 26.86 10.88
N ILE A 208 9.76 25.57 11.11
CA ILE A 208 8.99 24.60 10.34
C ILE A 208 7.64 24.43 11.03
N LYS A 209 6.58 25.02 10.48
CA LYS A 209 5.26 25.03 11.11
C LYS A 209 4.57 23.68 11.00
N PHE A 210 4.08 23.14 12.10
CA PHE A 210 3.35 21.88 12.13
C PHE A 210 2.06 21.91 11.30
N ALA A 211 1.40 23.06 11.22
CA ALA A 211 0.19 23.26 10.44
C ALA A 211 0.38 22.97 8.94
N ASP A 212 1.57 23.25 8.40
CA ASP A 212 1.90 23.02 7.00
C ASP A 212 1.96 21.50 6.66
N TYR A 213 2.09 20.65 7.68
CA TYR A 213 2.21 19.18 7.56
C TYR A 213 1.08 18.45 8.29
N SER A 214 -0.05 19.11 8.52
CA SER A 214 -1.21 18.56 9.23
C SER A 214 -1.67 17.22 8.70
N SER A 215 -1.72 17.03 7.37
CA SER A 215 -2.10 15.77 6.74
C SER A 215 -1.14 14.62 7.05
N ALA A 216 0.18 14.87 7.07
CA ALA A 216 1.18 13.87 7.44
C ALA A 216 1.06 13.51 8.93
N ILE A 217 0.89 14.49 9.78
CA ILE A 217 0.70 14.33 11.23
C ILE A 217 -0.55 13.49 11.52
N GLU A 218 -1.70 13.86 10.93
CA GLU A 218 -2.95 13.14 11.12
C GLU A 218 -2.87 11.69 10.62
N LYS A 219 -2.35 11.49 9.41
CA LYS A 219 -2.23 10.16 8.80
C LYS A 219 -1.27 9.24 9.56
N CYS A 220 -0.19 9.77 10.13
CA CYS A 220 0.87 8.97 10.73
C CYS A 220 0.77 8.84 12.24
N LEU A 221 0.24 9.85 12.93
CA LEU A 221 0.12 9.87 14.38
C LEU A 221 -1.33 9.74 14.86
N GLY A 222 -2.32 9.92 13.96
CA GLY A 222 -3.74 9.82 14.31
C GLY A 222 -4.25 11.00 15.14
N MET A 223 -3.59 12.17 15.06
CA MET A 223 -3.95 13.36 15.80
C MET A 223 -3.88 14.61 14.92
N THR A 224 -4.64 15.63 15.24
CA THR A 224 -4.57 16.93 14.56
C THR A 224 -3.24 17.63 14.83
N ALA A 225 -2.84 18.59 13.98
CA ALA A 225 -1.63 19.39 14.23
C ALA A 225 -1.69 20.16 15.56
N SER A 226 -2.89 20.57 16.03
CA SER A 226 -3.08 21.22 17.32
C SER A 226 -2.88 20.28 18.51
N GLU A 227 -3.39 19.05 18.42
CA GLU A 227 -3.17 18.02 19.44
C GLU A 227 -1.70 17.59 19.47
N PHE A 228 -1.09 17.41 18.28
CA PHE A 228 0.33 17.13 18.15
C PHE A 228 1.17 18.23 18.83
N ASN A 229 0.91 19.50 18.53
CA ASN A 229 1.60 20.61 19.15
C ASN A 229 1.55 20.57 20.68
N LYS A 230 0.37 20.32 21.26
CA LYS A 230 0.22 20.20 22.72
C LYS A 230 1.01 19.03 23.28
N THR A 231 1.00 17.89 22.57
CA THR A 231 1.66 16.65 23.01
C THR A 231 3.17 16.78 22.98
N VAL A 232 3.74 17.46 21.95
CA VAL A 232 5.20 17.65 21.84
C VAL A 232 5.74 18.75 22.73
N GLN A 233 4.89 19.58 23.35
CA GLN A 233 5.31 20.56 24.39
C GLN A 233 5.46 19.89 25.77
N ASP A 234 4.91 18.71 25.95
CA ASP A 234 4.98 17.96 27.20
C ASP A 234 6.00 16.81 27.11
N SER A 235 7.14 16.98 27.76
CA SER A 235 8.19 15.96 27.79
C SER A 235 7.74 14.64 28.46
N SER A 236 6.68 14.65 29.25
CA SER A 236 6.05 13.46 29.83
C SER A 236 5.04 12.80 28.88
N GLY A 237 4.61 13.49 27.84
CA GLY A 237 3.67 13.01 26.82
C GLY A 237 4.19 11.82 26.03
N ASP A 238 3.31 11.19 25.24
CA ASP A 238 3.67 10.01 24.47
C ASP A 238 4.59 10.30 23.29
N ILE A 239 4.52 11.48 22.68
CA ILE A 239 5.36 11.85 21.54
C ILE A 239 6.70 12.41 22.01
N ALA A 240 7.79 11.87 21.46
CA ALA A 240 9.15 12.34 21.69
C ALA A 240 9.86 12.67 20.38
N MET A 241 10.79 13.62 20.45
CA MET A 241 11.74 13.88 19.36
C MET A 241 12.96 12.97 19.51
N TYR A 242 13.41 12.37 18.42
CA TYR A 242 14.65 11.61 18.33
C TYR A 242 15.46 12.07 17.12
N LEU A 243 16.77 12.19 17.28
CA LEU A 243 17.67 12.39 16.14
C LEU A 243 17.80 11.06 15.37
N VAL A 244 18.05 11.15 14.08
CA VAL A 244 18.24 10.00 13.20
C VAL A 244 19.64 10.06 12.60
N ASP A 245 20.38 8.97 12.70
CA ASP A 245 21.71 8.85 12.09
C ASP A 245 21.65 8.58 10.57
N ASP A 246 22.81 8.57 9.92
CA ASP A 246 22.90 8.32 8.47
C ASP A 246 22.47 6.90 8.07
N ALA A 247 22.45 5.96 9.03
CA ALA A 247 21.95 4.60 8.83
C ALA A 247 20.43 4.48 9.04
N GLY A 248 19.76 5.57 9.48
CA GLY A 248 18.33 5.62 9.75
C GLY A 248 17.94 5.16 11.17
N ASN A 249 18.91 4.99 12.08
CA ASN A 249 18.62 4.60 13.45
C ASN A 249 18.24 5.83 14.29
N TRP A 250 17.25 5.66 15.15
CA TRP A 250 16.81 6.70 16.07
C TRP A 250 17.67 6.69 17.34
N ASP A 251 18.18 7.84 17.73
CA ASP A 251 18.85 8.02 19.02
C ASP A 251 17.81 8.10 20.15
N THR A 252 17.49 6.97 20.73
CA THR A 252 16.56 6.86 21.86
C THR A 252 17.26 7.00 23.23
N THR A 253 18.55 7.29 23.24
CA THR A 253 19.39 7.31 24.46
C THR A 253 19.77 8.70 24.91
N SER A 254 19.95 9.62 23.97
CA SER A 254 20.29 11.01 24.30
C SER A 254 19.13 11.73 24.99
N LYS A 255 19.48 12.48 26.03
CA LYS A 255 18.54 13.38 26.71
C LYS A 255 18.48 14.70 25.97
N TYR A 256 17.34 15.38 26.05
CA TYR A 256 17.22 16.73 25.55
C TYR A 256 18.25 17.65 26.21
N THR A 257 18.92 18.42 25.41
CA THR A 257 19.95 19.39 25.87
C THR A 257 19.51 20.84 25.67
N ALA A 258 18.47 21.07 24.87
CA ALA A 258 17.87 22.38 24.67
C ALA A 258 16.94 22.77 25.83
N ASN A 259 16.44 24.04 25.82
CA ASN A 259 15.57 24.59 26.86
C ASN A 259 14.15 23.98 26.89
N GLY A 260 13.95 22.84 26.33
CA GLY A 260 12.69 22.13 26.22
C GLY A 260 12.87 20.79 25.54
N ILE A 261 12.03 20.51 24.57
CA ILE A 261 12.17 19.30 23.73
C ILE A 261 13.04 19.65 22.54
N GLY A 262 14.28 19.19 22.54
CA GLY A 262 15.24 19.48 21.48
C GLY A 262 16.68 19.22 21.87
N TYR A 263 17.57 19.51 20.93
CA TYR A 263 18.99 19.18 21.04
C TYR A 263 19.88 20.34 20.59
N TRP A 264 20.93 20.59 21.38
CA TRP A 264 22.11 21.32 20.95
C TRP A 264 23.02 20.34 20.19
N LEU A 265 23.54 20.75 19.02
CA LEU A 265 24.30 19.91 18.12
C LEU A 265 25.66 20.51 17.80
N ASP A 266 26.66 19.66 17.66
CA ASP A 266 27.99 20.07 17.16
C ASP A 266 27.98 20.18 15.62
N GLY A 267 29.15 20.47 15.03
CA GLY A 267 29.32 20.60 13.59
C GLY A 267 29.11 19.29 12.80
N LEU A 268 29.05 18.14 13.50
CA LEU A 268 28.76 16.81 12.94
C LEU A 268 27.35 16.36 13.28
N LEU A 269 26.51 17.27 13.77
CA LEU A 269 25.13 17.01 14.19
C LEU A 269 25.01 15.99 15.35
N LYS A 270 26.05 15.86 16.17
CA LYS A 270 26.00 15.06 17.39
C LYS A 270 25.54 15.89 18.57
N VAL A 271 24.80 15.25 19.49
CA VAL A 271 24.30 15.93 20.68
C VAL A 271 25.45 16.49 21.50
N THR A 272 25.33 17.75 21.84
CA THR A 272 26.31 18.49 22.68
C THR A 272 25.59 19.34 23.72
N THR A 273 26.34 20.17 24.46
CA THR A 273 25.81 21.06 25.49
C THR A 273 26.00 22.52 25.06
N TRP A 274 25.08 23.38 25.41
CA TRP A 274 25.17 24.82 25.15
C TRP A 274 26.49 25.41 25.70
N GLY A 275 27.09 26.30 24.93
CA GLY A 275 28.33 27.00 25.32
C GLY A 275 29.61 26.13 25.23
N THR A 276 29.54 24.87 24.84
CA THR A 276 30.75 24.07 24.61
C THR A 276 31.41 24.43 23.28
N LYS A 277 32.74 24.28 23.23
CA LYS A 277 33.49 24.46 21.99
C LYS A 277 33.01 23.39 20.97
N GLY A 278 32.44 23.85 19.85
CA GLY A 278 31.91 23.00 18.81
C GLY A 278 30.38 22.99 18.72
N PHE A 279 29.67 23.60 19.67
CA PHE A 279 28.22 23.86 19.50
C PHE A 279 28.00 24.67 18.23
N SER A 280 27.23 24.14 17.31
CA SER A 280 27.06 24.71 15.97
C SER A 280 25.62 24.91 15.56
N TYR A 281 24.73 24.01 16.00
CA TYR A 281 23.34 24.00 15.58
C TYR A 281 22.40 23.64 16.73
N PHE A 282 21.13 23.89 16.52
CA PHE A 282 20.08 23.40 17.42
C PHE A 282 18.81 23.03 16.66
N VAL A 283 18.06 22.09 17.22
CA VAL A 283 16.72 21.72 16.80
C VAL A 283 15.85 21.72 18.05
N GLU A 284 14.83 22.57 18.10
CA GLU A 284 14.00 22.78 19.29
C GLU A 284 12.52 22.81 18.91
N THR A 285 11.69 22.19 19.74
CA THR A 285 10.24 22.29 19.61
C THR A 285 9.76 23.62 20.18
N HIS A 286 9.08 24.39 19.35
CA HIS A 286 8.44 25.64 19.73
C HIS A 286 6.91 25.51 19.63
N ASP A 287 6.17 26.50 20.15
CA ASP A 287 4.72 26.52 20.02
C ASP A 287 4.29 26.60 18.55
N GLY A 288 3.67 25.53 18.05
CA GLY A 288 3.21 25.40 16.68
C GLY A 288 4.27 25.04 15.63
N SER A 289 5.53 24.83 16.03
CA SER A 289 6.63 24.61 15.08
C SER A 289 7.79 23.79 15.66
N VAL A 290 8.73 23.43 14.81
CA VAL A 290 10.09 23.06 15.20
C VAL A 290 11.06 24.07 14.61
N GLY A 291 11.85 24.69 15.47
CA GLY A 291 12.91 25.62 15.11
C GLY A 291 14.21 24.85 14.78
N VAL A 292 14.81 25.18 13.64
CA VAL A 292 16.15 24.69 13.25
C VAL A 292 17.06 25.90 13.14
N GLY A 293 18.09 25.95 13.95
CA GLY A 293 18.88 27.14 14.09
C GLY A 293 20.38 26.93 14.12
N ARG A 294 21.12 28.05 14.12
CA ARG A 294 22.57 28.11 14.12
C ARG A 294 23.12 28.78 15.37
N ALA A 295 24.24 28.28 15.85
CA ALA A 295 25.04 28.94 16.86
C ALA A 295 25.91 30.10 16.27
N PRO A 296 26.44 31.00 17.11
CA PRO A 296 27.39 31.99 16.67
C PRO A 296 28.63 31.36 15.99
N GLY A 297 29.13 32.02 14.94
CA GLY A 297 30.39 31.65 14.28
C GLY A 297 30.28 30.54 13.22
N VAL A 298 29.10 29.98 12.96
CA VAL A 298 28.91 29.06 11.85
C VAL A 298 28.89 29.84 10.53
N ALA A 299 29.72 29.43 9.56
CA ALA A 299 29.94 30.17 8.33
C ALA A 299 28.69 30.23 7.44
N SER A 300 28.46 31.41 6.84
CA SER A 300 27.47 31.62 5.79
C SER A 300 27.78 30.75 4.58
N GLY A 301 26.74 30.28 3.85
CA GLY A 301 26.88 29.33 2.73
C GLY A 301 27.02 27.88 3.15
N THR A 302 27.18 27.57 4.44
CA THR A 302 27.21 26.20 4.93
C THR A 302 25.91 25.49 4.62
N GLN A 303 25.98 24.30 4.02
CA GLN A 303 24.86 23.41 3.81
C GLN A 303 24.88 22.30 4.85
N THR A 304 23.74 22.00 5.43
CA THR A 304 23.61 20.94 6.43
C THR A 304 22.27 20.24 6.31
N LYS A 305 22.22 18.98 6.72
CA LYS A 305 21.03 18.12 6.64
C LYS A 305 20.67 17.66 8.04
N PHE A 306 19.65 18.27 8.63
CA PHE A 306 19.11 17.81 9.89
C PHE A 306 18.17 16.63 9.67
N HIS A 307 18.28 15.60 10.51
CA HIS A 307 17.44 14.43 10.41
C HIS A 307 16.92 14.04 11.79
N PHE A 308 15.60 14.12 11.98
CA PHE A 308 14.95 13.80 13.24
C PHE A 308 13.52 13.31 13.03
N VAL A 309 12.98 12.64 14.03
CA VAL A 309 11.60 12.15 14.04
C VAL A 309 10.87 12.63 15.28
N TYR A 310 9.56 12.84 15.15
CA TYR A 310 8.65 12.82 16.28
C TYR A 310 7.91 11.49 16.26
N ALA A 311 8.01 10.72 17.34
CA ALA A 311 7.46 9.38 17.40
C ALA A 311 6.80 9.08 18.73
N SER A 312 5.79 8.21 18.73
CA SER A 312 5.21 7.67 19.95
C SER A 312 6.25 6.82 20.70
N LYS A 313 6.33 7.01 22.02
CA LYS A 313 7.18 6.22 22.92
C LYS A 313 6.68 4.80 23.07
N THR A 314 5.35 4.60 22.91
CA THR A 314 4.67 3.33 23.13
C THR A 314 4.42 2.55 21.84
N ASP A 315 4.31 3.26 20.68
CA ASP A 315 4.07 2.66 19.37
C ASP A 315 4.98 3.29 18.31
N LYS A 316 6.14 2.68 18.08
CA LYS A 316 7.14 3.16 17.13
C LYS A 316 6.68 3.16 15.65
N SER A 317 5.53 2.58 15.34
CA SER A 317 4.93 2.69 14.00
C SER A 317 4.30 4.07 13.76
N LYS A 318 4.01 4.80 14.83
CA LYS A 318 3.44 6.15 14.81
C LYS A 318 4.55 7.19 14.91
N PHE A 319 4.96 7.73 13.77
CA PHE A 319 5.98 8.79 13.71
C PHE A 319 5.82 9.67 12.47
N VAL A 320 6.39 10.87 12.52
CA VAL A 320 6.67 11.74 11.37
C VAL A 320 8.17 12.02 11.33
N GLU A 321 8.76 11.98 10.15
CA GLU A 321 10.19 12.06 9.91
C GLU A 321 10.53 13.36 9.16
N PHE A 322 11.46 14.11 9.69
CA PHE A 322 11.93 15.35 9.11
C PHE A 322 13.37 15.20 8.59
N VAL A 323 13.54 15.38 7.28
CA VAL A 323 14.82 15.42 6.59
C VAL A 323 15.00 16.82 6.04
N CYS A 324 15.59 17.71 6.81
CA CYS A 324 15.64 19.15 6.57
C CYS A 324 16.95 19.53 5.88
N ASN A 325 16.88 20.02 4.64
CA ASN A 325 18.05 20.52 3.92
C ASN A 325 18.14 22.04 4.12
N ALA A 326 19.09 22.48 4.94
CA ALA A 326 19.27 23.87 5.31
C ALA A 326 20.53 24.47 4.66
N THR A 327 20.44 25.74 4.24
CA THR A 327 21.60 26.57 3.85
C THR A 327 21.66 27.77 4.79
N LEU A 328 22.84 28.07 5.33
CA LEU A 328 23.04 29.23 6.21
C LEU A 328 23.23 30.48 5.37
N GLU A 329 22.51 31.58 5.69
CA GLU A 329 22.70 32.92 5.07
C GLU A 329 23.85 33.67 5.69
#